data_c09e14d53e7bdaffaacdecbca0bdc812
#
_entry.id   c09e14d53e7bdaffaacdecbca0bdc812
#
_cell.length_a   1.000
_cell.length_b   1.000
_cell.length_c   1.000
_cell.angle_alpha   90.00
_cell.angle_beta   90.00
_cell.angle_gamma   90.00
#
_symmetry.space_group_name_H-M   'P 1'
#
loop_
_entity.id
_entity.type
_entity.pdbx_description
1 polymer ?
#
loop_
_entity_poly.entity_id
_entity_poly.type
_entity_poly.pdbx_seq_one_letter_code
_entity_poly.pdbx_strand_id
1 'polypeptide(L)'
;MSSDFKPGDIVAQQVHRIPRSGIREFFDLVQGRRDIISLGVGEPDFVTPWHIRESAIYALERGHTSYTSNLGLPKLRKAISDYVDGEFGVRYEPETQILVSVGVSEALDIALRAIINPGDEIIYHEPCYVSYAPGIALAHGVPVAVPCLAENGFAVTAQAIEQAITPKAKALVLNFPTNPTGGTMNREALESIALLAKRHNLLVITDEIYSELTFEGKHACIAALPGMAERTILLHGFSKAFAMTGFRIGYACGPPALIEAMMRIHQYSMLCASIISQEAAIEALQHGAESVAQMLSLIHI
;
A
#
# COMPACT_ATOMS: atom_id res chain seq x y z
N MET A 1 31.35 -39.08 -11.85
CA MET A 1 30.73 -38.60 -10.59
C MET A 1 29.61 -37.67 -11.01
N SER A 2 28.34 -38.14 -11.03
CA SER A 2 27.21 -37.22 -11.25
C SER A 2 27.07 -36.38 -10.00
N SER A 3 27.35 -35.08 -10.09
CA SER A 3 27.01 -34.16 -9.04
C SER A 3 25.48 -34.17 -8.96
N ASP A 4 24.91 -34.70 -7.89
CA ASP A 4 23.47 -34.62 -7.63
C ASP A 4 23.10 -33.14 -7.48
N PHE A 5 22.68 -32.54 -8.60
CA PHE A 5 22.20 -31.17 -8.63
C PHE A 5 20.92 -31.08 -7.80
N LYS A 6 20.98 -30.31 -6.71
CA LYS A 6 19.83 -30.05 -5.84
C LYS A 6 19.35 -28.62 -6.06
N PRO A 7 18.22 -28.41 -6.75
CA PRO A 7 17.71 -27.05 -7.02
C PRO A 7 17.56 -26.17 -5.76
N GLY A 8 17.25 -26.79 -4.60
CA GLY A 8 17.13 -26.10 -3.33
C GLY A 8 18.41 -25.38 -2.87
N ASP A 9 19.58 -25.91 -3.25
CA ASP A 9 20.87 -25.34 -2.82
C ASP A 9 21.20 -24.00 -3.52
N ILE A 10 20.44 -23.67 -4.61
CA ILE A 10 20.63 -22.40 -5.35
C ILE A 10 19.67 -21.31 -4.89
N VAL A 11 18.69 -21.65 -4.05
CA VAL A 11 17.74 -20.65 -3.54
C VAL A 11 18.50 -19.61 -2.69
N ALA A 12 18.25 -18.34 -2.95
CA ALA A 12 18.91 -17.26 -2.20
C ALA A 12 18.62 -17.35 -0.70
N GLN A 13 19.65 -17.14 0.11
CA GLN A 13 19.56 -17.28 1.58
C GLN A 13 18.46 -16.42 2.20
N GLN A 14 18.23 -15.22 1.67
CA GLN A 14 17.18 -14.34 2.15
C GLN A 14 15.78 -14.93 1.92
N VAL A 15 15.57 -15.69 0.85
CA VAL A 15 14.27 -16.34 0.55
C VAL A 15 14.02 -17.48 1.55
N HIS A 16 15.06 -18.23 1.95
CA HIS A 16 14.95 -19.26 2.98
C HIS A 16 14.53 -18.73 4.36
N ARG A 17 14.83 -17.46 4.64
CA ARG A 17 14.47 -16.81 5.92
C ARG A 17 13.03 -16.32 5.98
N ILE A 18 12.34 -16.27 4.83
CA ILE A 18 10.97 -15.78 4.77
C ILE A 18 10.01 -16.97 4.98
N PRO A 19 9.16 -16.94 6.02
CA PRO A 19 8.18 -17.97 6.23
C PRO A 19 7.15 -17.97 5.10
N ARG A 20 6.58 -19.12 4.78
CA ARG A 20 5.40 -19.19 3.92
C ARG A 20 4.25 -18.43 4.60
N SER A 21 3.43 -17.75 3.80
CA SER A 21 2.26 -17.07 4.34
C SER A 21 1.25 -18.11 4.86
N GLY A 22 1.00 -18.12 6.18
CA GLY A 22 0.03 -19.00 6.82
C GLY A 22 -1.42 -18.80 6.32
N ILE A 23 -1.71 -17.62 5.76
CA ILE A 23 -3.01 -17.33 5.13
C ILE A 23 -3.27 -18.31 3.99
N ARG A 24 -2.26 -18.64 3.18
CA ARG A 24 -2.41 -19.54 2.02
C ARG A 24 -2.69 -20.97 2.44
N GLU A 25 -2.01 -21.45 3.48
CA GLU A 25 -2.27 -22.80 4.03
C GLU A 25 -3.71 -22.94 4.54
N PHE A 26 -4.24 -21.88 5.15
CA PHE A 26 -5.62 -21.84 5.60
C PHE A 26 -6.62 -21.85 4.43
N PHE A 27 -6.32 -21.15 3.34
CA PHE A 27 -7.15 -21.16 2.13
C PHE A 27 -7.24 -22.52 1.49
N ASP A 28 -6.12 -23.23 1.38
CA ASP A 28 -6.08 -24.58 0.81
C ASP A 28 -6.97 -25.55 1.59
N LEU A 29 -7.17 -25.33 2.91
CA LEU A 29 -8.04 -26.14 3.76
C LEU A 29 -9.54 -25.89 3.52
N VAL A 30 -9.92 -24.68 3.12
CA VAL A 30 -11.35 -24.29 2.97
C VAL A 30 -11.78 -24.23 1.50
N GLN A 31 -10.83 -24.31 0.58
CA GLN A 31 -11.11 -24.24 -0.85
C GLN A 31 -12.03 -25.41 -1.29
N GLY A 32 -13.15 -25.06 -1.92
CA GLY A 32 -14.15 -26.03 -2.39
C GLY A 32 -15.18 -26.47 -1.33
N ARG A 33 -15.07 -26.02 -0.07
CA ARG A 33 -16.06 -26.26 0.99
C ARG A 33 -17.22 -25.26 0.85
N ARG A 34 -18.43 -25.76 0.56
CA ARG A 34 -19.65 -24.93 0.43
C ARG A 34 -20.40 -24.72 1.74
N ASP A 35 -20.02 -25.46 2.77
CA ASP A 35 -20.61 -25.45 4.12
C ASP A 35 -19.89 -24.46 5.06
N ILE A 36 -18.89 -23.75 4.58
CA ILE A 36 -18.10 -22.77 5.36
C ILE A 36 -18.31 -21.38 4.78
N ILE A 37 -18.70 -20.44 5.64
CA ILE A 37 -18.67 -19.01 5.32
C ILE A 37 -17.25 -18.52 5.59
N SER A 38 -16.51 -18.19 4.54
CA SER A 38 -15.13 -17.70 4.67
C SER A 38 -15.12 -16.20 4.94
N LEU A 39 -14.47 -15.80 6.03
CA LEU A 39 -14.12 -14.41 6.32
C LEU A 39 -12.59 -14.21 6.19
N GLY A 40 -11.92 -15.11 5.48
CA GLY A 40 -10.46 -15.21 5.54
C GLY A 40 -9.70 -14.32 4.57
N VAL A 41 -10.23 -14.03 3.37
CA VAL A 41 -9.60 -13.05 2.44
C VAL A 41 -10.20 -11.69 2.68
N GLY A 42 -9.37 -10.71 2.99
CA GLY A 42 -9.81 -9.32 3.12
C GLY A 42 -10.14 -8.70 1.75
N GLU A 43 -11.16 -9.22 1.06
CA GLU A 43 -11.73 -8.64 -0.16
C GLU A 43 -13.09 -8.02 0.13
N PRO A 44 -13.43 -6.88 -0.50
CA PRO A 44 -14.80 -6.39 -0.50
C PRO A 44 -15.74 -7.45 -1.08
N ASP A 45 -16.85 -7.75 -0.39
CA ASP A 45 -17.88 -8.68 -0.88
C ASP A 45 -18.81 -7.98 -1.89
N PHE A 46 -18.21 -7.29 -2.82
CA PHE A 46 -18.87 -6.56 -3.89
C PHE A 46 -18.17 -6.78 -5.22
N VAL A 47 -18.94 -6.82 -6.29
CA VAL A 47 -18.39 -6.71 -7.64
C VAL A 47 -18.04 -5.24 -7.90
N THR A 48 -16.90 -4.99 -8.54
CA THR A 48 -16.51 -3.64 -9.00
C THR A 48 -17.72 -2.94 -9.68
N PRO A 49 -18.05 -1.69 -9.35
CA PRO A 49 -19.19 -0.97 -9.92
C PRO A 49 -19.23 -1.03 -11.46
N TRP A 50 -20.45 -1.09 -12.02
CA TRP A 50 -20.61 -1.34 -13.45
C TRP A 50 -19.90 -0.31 -14.32
N HIS A 51 -20.05 0.98 -14.03
CA HIS A 51 -19.43 2.05 -14.81
C HIS A 51 -17.90 1.93 -14.88
N ILE A 52 -17.25 1.46 -13.80
CA ILE A 52 -15.80 1.21 -13.75
C ILE A 52 -15.43 0.02 -14.66
N ARG A 53 -16.22 -1.08 -14.61
CA ARG A 53 -16.00 -2.24 -15.48
C ARG A 53 -16.26 -1.90 -16.94
N GLU A 54 -17.31 -1.14 -17.22
CA GLU A 54 -17.64 -0.66 -18.55
C GLU A 54 -16.53 0.18 -19.16
N SER A 55 -15.90 1.06 -18.38
CA SER A 55 -14.72 1.83 -18.80
C SER A 55 -13.56 0.92 -19.23
N ALA A 56 -13.31 -0.18 -18.50
CA ALA A 56 -12.30 -1.17 -18.87
C ALA A 56 -12.64 -1.88 -20.20
N ILE A 57 -13.90 -2.28 -20.38
CA ILE A 57 -14.40 -2.90 -21.61
C ILE A 57 -14.25 -1.94 -22.80
N TYR A 58 -14.66 -0.70 -22.61
CA TYR A 58 -14.58 0.34 -23.62
C TYR A 58 -13.14 0.66 -24.05
N ALA A 59 -12.19 0.64 -23.09
CA ALA A 59 -10.78 0.78 -23.40
C ALA A 59 -10.27 -0.34 -24.31
N LEU A 60 -10.70 -1.59 -24.06
CA LEU A 60 -10.39 -2.74 -24.94
C LEU A 60 -11.01 -2.59 -26.34
N GLU A 61 -12.29 -2.21 -26.43
CA GLU A 61 -12.99 -2.00 -27.70
C GLU A 61 -12.32 -0.91 -28.56
N ARG A 62 -11.75 0.11 -27.90
CA ARG A 62 -10.98 1.17 -28.58
C ARG A 62 -9.55 0.80 -28.92
N GLY A 63 -9.10 -0.40 -28.57
CA GLY A 63 -7.75 -0.86 -28.86
C GLY A 63 -6.67 -0.25 -27.96
N HIS A 64 -7.02 0.17 -26.75
CA HIS A 64 -6.04 0.58 -25.74
C HIS A 64 -5.30 -0.67 -25.22
N THR A 65 -4.28 -1.13 -25.95
CA THR A 65 -3.53 -2.37 -25.66
C THR A 65 -2.01 -2.18 -25.67
N SER A 66 -1.57 -0.93 -25.76
CA SER A 66 -0.13 -0.58 -25.83
C SER A 66 0.44 -0.22 -24.45
N TYR A 67 1.75 -0.21 -24.34
CA TYR A 67 2.44 0.30 -23.17
C TYR A 67 2.10 1.77 -22.89
N THR A 68 2.11 2.12 -21.61
CA THR A 68 1.98 3.52 -21.17
C THR A 68 3.34 4.06 -20.71
N SER A 69 3.36 5.32 -20.26
CA SER A 69 4.50 5.84 -19.51
C SER A 69 4.80 4.97 -18.29
N ASN A 70 6.07 4.84 -17.91
CA ASN A 70 6.47 4.14 -16.69
C ASN A 70 5.83 4.73 -15.43
N LEU A 71 5.56 6.03 -15.39
CA LEU A 71 4.84 6.68 -14.29
C LEU A 71 3.31 6.47 -14.36
N GLY A 72 2.79 5.91 -15.45
CA GLY A 72 1.36 5.76 -15.72
C GLY A 72 0.79 6.88 -16.61
N LEU A 73 -0.49 6.75 -17.00
CA LEU A 73 -1.19 7.71 -17.85
C LEU A 73 -1.22 9.10 -17.19
N PRO A 74 -0.89 10.18 -17.92
CA PRO A 74 -0.94 11.55 -17.38
C PRO A 74 -2.33 11.92 -16.82
N LYS A 75 -3.41 11.47 -17.48
CA LYS A 75 -4.79 11.69 -17.01
C LYS A 75 -5.04 11.03 -15.66
N LEU A 76 -4.54 9.79 -15.46
CA LEU A 76 -4.69 9.08 -14.19
C LEU A 76 -3.89 9.79 -13.09
N ARG A 77 -2.64 10.18 -13.35
CA ARG A 77 -1.82 10.89 -12.37
C ARG A 77 -2.45 12.21 -11.94
N LYS A 78 -3.06 12.94 -12.90
CA LYS A 78 -3.83 14.14 -12.57
C LYS A 78 -5.05 13.82 -11.69
N ALA A 79 -5.84 12.79 -12.02
CA ALA A 79 -6.98 12.37 -11.22
C ALA A 79 -6.55 11.93 -9.81
N ILE A 80 -5.41 11.23 -9.68
CA ILE A 80 -4.82 10.87 -8.38
C ILE A 80 -4.43 12.13 -7.59
N SER A 81 -3.79 13.11 -8.21
CA SER A 81 -3.43 14.37 -7.53
C SER A 81 -4.66 15.08 -6.98
N ASP A 82 -5.71 15.20 -7.79
CA ASP A 82 -6.96 15.86 -7.39
C ASP A 82 -7.68 15.08 -6.27
N TYR A 83 -7.68 13.74 -6.35
CA TYR A 83 -8.26 12.87 -5.33
C TYR A 83 -7.52 12.96 -3.99
N VAL A 84 -6.20 12.86 -4.01
CA VAL A 84 -5.36 12.91 -2.81
C VAL A 84 -5.44 14.29 -2.13
N ASP A 85 -5.54 15.37 -2.90
CA ASP A 85 -5.79 16.72 -2.39
C ASP A 85 -7.15 16.81 -1.67
N GLY A 86 -8.20 16.27 -2.30
CA GLY A 86 -9.56 16.28 -1.73
C GLY A 86 -9.72 15.42 -0.48
N GLU A 87 -9.19 14.20 -0.50
CA GLU A 87 -9.41 13.23 0.58
C GLU A 87 -8.42 13.40 1.74
N PHE A 88 -7.16 13.67 1.45
CA PHE A 88 -6.10 13.73 2.47
C PHE A 88 -5.64 15.15 2.79
N GLY A 89 -5.95 16.15 1.95
CA GLY A 89 -5.52 17.54 2.16
C GLY A 89 -4.03 17.74 1.88
N VAL A 90 -3.44 16.93 1.00
CA VAL A 90 -2.06 17.08 0.54
C VAL A 90 -2.00 16.95 -0.98
N ARG A 91 -1.37 17.92 -1.66
CA ARG A 91 -1.28 17.95 -3.10
C ARG A 91 0.09 17.48 -3.58
N TYR A 92 0.09 16.65 -4.61
CA TYR A 92 1.29 16.15 -5.28
C TYR A 92 1.28 16.53 -6.76
N GLU A 93 2.46 16.92 -7.28
CA GLU A 93 2.64 17.27 -8.69
C GLU A 93 2.51 16.01 -9.58
N PRO A 94 1.53 15.97 -10.51
CA PRO A 94 1.27 14.76 -11.31
C PRO A 94 2.46 14.28 -12.15
N GLU A 95 3.34 15.17 -12.56
CA GLU A 95 4.43 14.84 -13.48
C GLU A 95 5.62 14.20 -12.79
N THR A 96 5.87 14.53 -11.52
CA THR A 96 7.12 14.17 -10.83
C THR A 96 6.93 13.50 -9.48
N GLN A 97 5.72 13.54 -8.91
CA GLN A 97 5.48 13.09 -7.55
C GLN A 97 4.47 11.93 -7.44
N ILE A 98 4.03 11.37 -8.57
CA ILE A 98 3.04 10.28 -8.63
C ILE A 98 3.54 9.17 -9.55
N LEU A 99 3.49 7.93 -9.05
CA LEU A 99 3.79 6.72 -9.80
C LEU A 99 2.64 5.73 -9.67
N VAL A 100 2.11 5.29 -10.81
CA VAL A 100 1.07 4.24 -10.89
C VAL A 100 1.72 2.87 -10.88
N SER A 101 1.24 1.98 -10.02
CA SER A 101 1.83 0.66 -9.77
C SER A 101 0.85 -0.49 -9.97
N VAL A 102 1.37 -1.71 -10.02
CA VAL A 102 0.59 -2.97 -10.09
C VAL A 102 0.05 -3.33 -8.70
N GLY A 103 -0.88 -2.50 -8.21
CA GLY A 103 -1.41 -2.53 -6.84
C GLY A 103 -0.44 -1.94 -5.82
N VAL A 104 -0.95 -1.68 -4.62
CA VAL A 104 -0.17 -1.16 -3.49
C VAL A 104 0.95 -2.10 -3.08
N SER A 105 0.79 -3.41 -3.34
CA SER A 105 1.84 -4.40 -3.03
C SER A 105 3.13 -4.13 -3.80
N GLU A 106 3.05 -3.75 -5.09
CA GLU A 106 4.23 -3.33 -5.84
C GLU A 106 4.74 -1.98 -5.35
N ALA A 107 3.84 -1.01 -5.12
CA ALA A 107 4.24 0.30 -4.61
C ALA A 107 5.07 0.19 -3.32
N LEU A 108 4.66 -0.71 -2.41
CA LEU A 108 5.41 -1.00 -1.18
C LEU A 108 6.78 -1.64 -1.49
N ASP A 109 6.84 -2.68 -2.33
CA ASP A 109 8.08 -3.37 -2.68
C ASP A 109 9.12 -2.42 -3.26
N ILE A 110 8.70 -1.63 -4.27
CA ILE A 110 9.61 -0.69 -4.91
C ILE A 110 9.98 0.49 -4.01
N ALA A 111 9.11 0.92 -3.08
CA ALA A 111 9.44 1.93 -2.08
C ALA A 111 10.52 1.42 -1.13
N LEU A 112 10.36 0.21 -0.59
CA LEU A 112 11.36 -0.40 0.29
C LEU A 112 12.69 -0.61 -0.43
N ARG A 113 12.68 -1.16 -1.64
CA ARG A 113 13.89 -1.38 -2.46
C ARG A 113 14.57 -0.08 -2.87
N ALA A 114 13.84 1.01 -3.03
CA ALA A 114 14.41 2.32 -3.40
C ALA A 114 15.15 2.99 -2.23
N ILE A 115 14.81 2.67 -0.98
CA ILE A 115 15.35 3.38 0.18
C ILE A 115 16.30 2.53 1.04
N ILE A 116 16.23 1.21 1.00
CA ILE A 116 16.95 0.32 1.93
C ILE A 116 18.32 -0.03 1.39
N ASN A 117 19.37 0.21 2.19
CA ASN A 117 20.67 -0.44 2.06
C ASN A 117 20.76 -1.64 3.02
N PRO A 118 21.60 -2.64 2.72
CA PRO A 118 21.78 -3.77 3.63
C PRO A 118 22.09 -3.35 5.07
N GLY A 119 21.22 -3.77 5.99
CA GLY A 119 21.35 -3.48 7.42
C GLY A 119 20.65 -2.20 7.91
N ASP A 120 20.02 -1.42 7.03
CA ASP A 120 19.12 -0.34 7.44
C ASP A 120 17.90 -0.94 8.16
N GLU A 121 17.49 -0.30 9.26
CA GLU A 121 16.33 -0.71 10.04
C GLU A 121 15.09 0.03 9.61
N ILE A 122 14.01 -0.72 9.39
CA ILE A 122 12.69 -0.19 9.06
C ILE A 122 11.73 -0.56 10.18
N ILE A 123 11.25 0.46 10.86
CA ILE A 123 10.29 0.32 11.96
C ILE A 123 8.90 0.14 11.38
N TYR A 124 8.12 -0.81 11.90
CA TYR A 124 6.73 -1.02 11.54
C TYR A 124 5.92 -1.48 12.75
N HIS A 125 4.61 -1.32 12.74
CA HIS A 125 3.76 -1.73 13.85
C HIS A 125 3.24 -3.16 13.68
N GLU A 126 2.98 -3.86 14.78
CA GLU A 126 2.31 -5.18 14.82
C GLU A 126 1.15 -5.17 15.84
N PRO A 127 -0.01 -5.79 15.51
CA PRO A 127 -0.33 -6.54 14.27
C PRO A 127 -0.40 -5.65 13.03
N CYS A 128 -0.04 -6.23 11.87
CA CYS A 128 -0.03 -5.51 10.59
C CYS A 128 -0.26 -6.44 9.41
N TYR A 129 -0.26 -5.87 8.21
CA TYR A 129 -0.28 -6.65 6.97
C TYR A 129 0.98 -7.52 6.86
N VAL A 130 0.77 -8.81 6.59
CA VAL A 130 1.81 -9.86 6.62
C VAL A 130 3.01 -9.61 5.69
N SER A 131 2.90 -8.71 4.72
CA SER A 131 3.97 -8.46 3.75
C SER A 131 4.99 -7.42 4.19
N TYR A 132 4.77 -6.67 5.28
CA TYR A 132 5.73 -5.62 5.67
C TYR A 132 7.08 -6.20 6.07
N ALA A 133 7.14 -7.08 7.06
CA ALA A 133 8.41 -7.68 7.48
C ALA A 133 9.10 -8.48 6.36
N PRO A 134 8.42 -9.36 5.60
CA PRO A 134 9.03 -10.01 4.45
C PRO A 134 9.52 -9.05 3.36
N GLY A 135 8.77 -8.00 3.05
CA GLY A 135 9.18 -6.97 2.07
C GLY A 135 10.46 -6.25 2.48
N ILE A 136 10.55 -5.85 3.76
CA ILE A 136 11.76 -5.23 4.32
C ILE A 136 12.96 -6.19 4.22
N ALA A 137 12.77 -7.46 4.58
CA ALA A 137 13.82 -8.47 4.51
C ALA A 137 14.27 -8.78 3.07
N LEU A 138 13.33 -8.82 2.11
CA LEU A 138 13.62 -8.99 0.67
C LEU A 138 14.40 -7.81 0.10
N ALA A 139 14.17 -6.61 0.62
CA ALA A 139 14.94 -5.41 0.29
C ALA A 139 16.29 -5.32 1.06
N HIS A 140 16.71 -6.38 1.75
CA HIS A 140 17.93 -6.46 2.58
C HIS A 140 17.93 -5.59 3.84
N GLY A 141 16.78 -5.07 4.26
CA GLY A 141 16.61 -4.33 5.51
C GLY A 141 16.40 -5.24 6.72
N VAL A 142 16.42 -4.62 7.87
CA VAL A 142 16.11 -5.25 9.16
C VAL A 142 14.72 -4.77 9.60
N PRO A 143 13.72 -5.65 9.66
CA PRO A 143 12.40 -5.28 10.16
C PRO A 143 12.42 -5.12 11.68
N VAL A 144 11.93 -3.98 12.19
CA VAL A 144 11.85 -3.67 13.62
C VAL A 144 10.38 -3.47 13.99
N ALA A 145 9.80 -4.46 14.66
CA ALA A 145 8.39 -4.46 15.04
C ALA A 145 8.15 -3.64 16.31
N VAL A 146 7.11 -2.81 16.30
CA VAL A 146 6.60 -2.08 17.46
C VAL A 146 5.21 -2.61 17.79
N PRO A 147 4.98 -3.15 19.00
CA PRO A 147 3.70 -3.73 19.35
C PRO A 147 2.61 -2.68 19.52
N CYS A 148 1.45 -2.93 18.91
CA CYS A 148 0.20 -2.21 19.13
C CYS A 148 -0.70 -3.03 20.06
N LEU A 149 -1.08 -2.47 21.20
CA LEU A 149 -1.81 -3.18 22.23
C LEU A 149 -3.33 -2.96 22.11
N ALA A 150 -4.10 -3.99 22.42
CA ALA A 150 -5.57 -3.92 22.37
C ALA A 150 -6.14 -2.86 23.31
N GLU A 151 -5.50 -2.61 24.46
CA GLU A 151 -5.87 -1.56 25.42
C GLU A 151 -5.78 -0.14 24.84
N ASN A 152 -4.98 0.05 23.78
CA ASN A 152 -4.84 1.30 23.03
C ASN A 152 -5.61 1.26 21.68
N GLY A 153 -6.60 0.36 21.52
CA GLY A 153 -7.32 0.19 20.26
C GLY A 153 -6.42 -0.21 19.09
N PHE A 154 -5.30 -0.87 19.37
CA PHE A 154 -4.26 -1.22 18.39
C PHE A 154 -3.60 -0.02 17.69
N ALA A 155 -3.70 1.18 18.23
CA ALA A 155 -2.92 2.33 17.76
C ALA A 155 -1.47 2.22 18.24
N VAL A 156 -0.52 2.62 17.37
CA VAL A 156 0.89 2.74 17.75
C VAL A 156 1.13 4.08 18.46
N THR A 157 1.96 4.08 19.48
CA THR A 157 2.31 5.31 20.21
C THR A 157 3.68 5.84 19.79
N ALA A 158 3.85 7.18 19.79
CA ALA A 158 5.15 7.80 19.52
C ALA A 158 6.22 7.32 20.50
N GLN A 159 5.87 7.08 21.77
CA GLN A 159 6.78 6.55 22.78
C GLN A 159 7.30 5.15 22.43
N ALA A 160 6.41 4.25 21.98
CA ALA A 160 6.80 2.90 21.59
C ALA A 160 7.72 2.92 20.35
N ILE A 161 7.41 3.80 19.38
CA ILE A 161 8.28 3.99 18.21
C ILE A 161 9.64 4.53 18.64
N GLU A 162 9.68 5.53 19.54
CA GLU A 162 10.93 6.13 20.00
C GLU A 162 11.88 5.13 20.67
N GLN A 163 11.33 4.18 21.43
CA GLN A 163 12.10 3.10 22.06
C GLN A 163 12.72 2.12 21.04
N ALA A 164 12.14 2.03 19.84
CA ALA A 164 12.63 1.18 18.76
C ALA A 164 13.65 1.87 17.85
N ILE A 165 13.86 3.20 17.99
CA ILE A 165 14.80 3.94 17.15
C ILE A 165 16.23 3.67 17.56
N THR A 166 17.03 3.22 16.61
CA THR A 166 18.48 3.11 16.71
C THR A 166 19.16 4.03 15.71
N PRO A 167 20.51 4.18 15.75
CA PRO A 167 21.25 4.91 14.72
C PRO A 167 21.10 4.34 13.29
N LYS A 168 20.58 3.13 13.14
CA LYS A 168 20.31 2.47 11.84
C LYS A 168 18.88 2.65 11.37
N ALA A 169 17.99 3.19 12.20
CA ALA A 169 16.60 3.42 11.85
C ALA A 169 16.50 4.45 10.71
N LYS A 170 15.86 4.07 9.60
CA LYS A 170 15.80 4.87 8.38
C LYS A 170 14.38 5.30 8.04
N ALA A 171 13.42 4.42 8.25
CA ALA A 171 12.03 4.69 7.91
C ALA A 171 11.05 4.03 8.89
N LEU A 172 9.84 4.58 8.92
CA LEU A 172 8.68 4.08 9.65
C LEU A 172 7.59 3.73 8.65
N VAL A 173 7.02 2.51 8.74
CA VAL A 173 5.85 2.07 7.97
C VAL A 173 4.62 2.16 8.85
N LEU A 174 3.59 2.87 8.40
CA LEU A 174 2.29 3.03 9.03
C LEU A 174 1.18 2.54 8.10
N ASN A 175 0.16 1.90 8.67
CA ASN A 175 -1.06 1.52 7.96
C ASN A 175 -2.25 1.66 8.92
N PHE A 176 -3.02 2.71 8.74
CA PHE A 176 -4.23 3.00 9.53
C PHE A 176 -5.32 3.58 8.62
N PRO A 177 -6.55 3.03 8.61
CA PRO A 177 -6.99 1.84 9.36
C PRO A 177 -6.14 0.62 9.03
N THR A 178 -5.85 -0.20 10.05
CA THR A 178 -4.87 -1.28 9.89
C THR A 178 -5.51 -2.65 9.60
N ASN A 179 -4.89 -3.41 8.74
CA ASN A 179 -5.16 -4.84 8.57
C ASN A 179 -4.22 -5.62 9.52
N PRO A 180 -4.72 -6.50 10.48
CA PRO A 180 -6.08 -7.04 10.49
C PRO A 180 -7.03 -6.42 11.52
N THR A 181 -6.58 -5.50 12.36
CA THR A 181 -7.33 -5.11 13.59
C THR A 181 -8.42 -4.08 13.37
N GLY A 182 -8.38 -3.33 12.24
CA GLY A 182 -9.24 -2.17 12.01
C GLY A 182 -8.88 -0.96 12.88
N GLY A 183 -7.76 -1.01 13.61
CA GLY A 183 -7.30 0.11 14.43
C GLY A 183 -7.11 1.37 13.60
N THR A 184 -7.47 2.52 14.17
CA THR A 184 -7.34 3.84 13.55
C THR A 184 -6.43 4.74 14.38
N MET A 185 -6.01 5.86 13.81
CA MET A 185 -5.25 6.88 14.53
C MET A 185 -5.89 8.25 14.34
N ASN A 186 -6.00 9.00 15.42
CA ASN A 186 -6.43 10.38 15.35
C ASN A 186 -5.28 11.32 14.96
N ARG A 187 -5.63 12.57 14.66
CA ARG A 187 -4.68 13.59 14.22
C ARG A 187 -3.60 13.87 15.26
N GLU A 188 -3.95 13.95 16.54
CA GLU A 188 -3.03 14.26 17.63
C GLU A 188 -1.95 13.18 17.81
N ALA A 189 -2.33 11.90 17.66
CA ALA A 189 -1.38 10.79 17.70
C ALA A 189 -0.42 10.86 16.49
N LEU A 190 -0.93 11.16 15.30
CA LEU A 190 -0.09 11.33 14.10
C LEU A 190 0.83 12.55 14.21
N GLU A 191 0.39 13.67 14.82
CA GLU A 191 1.23 14.83 15.08
C GLU A 191 2.41 14.49 15.99
N SER A 192 2.18 13.67 17.01
CA SER A 192 3.25 13.19 17.90
C SER A 192 4.27 12.32 17.14
N ILE A 193 3.82 11.45 16.25
CA ILE A 193 4.70 10.63 15.38
C ILE A 193 5.42 11.49 14.36
N ALA A 194 4.76 12.50 13.79
CA ALA A 194 5.38 13.45 12.85
C ALA A 194 6.52 14.24 13.49
N LEU A 195 6.35 14.68 14.73
CA LEU A 195 7.41 15.34 15.49
C LEU A 195 8.60 14.40 15.73
N LEU A 196 8.33 13.15 16.08
CA LEU A 196 9.35 12.12 16.25
C LEU A 196 10.11 11.83 14.95
N ALA A 197 9.39 11.64 13.85
CA ALA A 197 9.99 11.40 12.54
C ALA A 197 10.90 12.55 12.09
N LYS A 198 10.50 13.81 12.35
CA LYS A 198 11.33 14.99 12.07
C LYS A 198 12.59 15.02 12.94
N ARG A 199 12.46 14.79 14.26
CA ARG A 199 13.56 14.80 15.22
C ARG A 199 14.64 13.76 14.89
N HIS A 200 14.23 12.58 14.47
CA HIS A 200 15.15 11.47 14.14
C HIS A 200 15.43 11.33 12.64
N ASN A 201 14.99 12.29 11.83
CA ASN A 201 15.16 12.32 10.39
C ASN A 201 14.69 11.03 9.69
N LEU A 202 13.58 10.45 10.14
CA LEU A 202 12.98 9.27 9.54
C LEU A 202 12.15 9.62 8.31
N LEU A 203 12.21 8.78 7.30
CA LEU A 203 11.22 8.72 6.24
C LEU A 203 9.96 8.01 6.78
N VAL A 204 8.79 8.40 6.30
CA VAL A 204 7.54 7.69 6.57
C VAL A 204 7.02 7.06 5.29
N ILE A 205 6.63 5.79 5.35
CA ILE A 205 5.80 5.13 4.33
C ILE A 205 4.43 4.96 4.97
N THR A 206 3.41 5.63 4.45
CA THR A 206 2.04 5.49 4.94
C THR A 206 1.19 4.73 3.92
N ASP A 207 0.69 3.57 4.32
CA ASP A 207 -0.21 2.75 3.50
C ASP A 207 -1.65 3.10 3.83
N GLU A 208 -2.26 3.87 2.95
CA GLU A 208 -3.59 4.46 3.09
C GLU A 208 -4.69 3.64 2.40
N ILE A 209 -4.42 2.38 2.03
CA ILE A 209 -5.33 1.54 1.23
C ILE A 209 -6.72 1.35 1.84
N TYR A 210 -6.88 1.59 3.15
CA TYR A 210 -8.12 1.45 3.88
C TYR A 210 -8.73 2.78 4.34
N SER A 211 -8.22 3.93 3.90
CA SER A 211 -8.67 5.27 4.35
C SER A 211 -10.18 5.48 4.25
N GLU A 212 -10.81 5.08 3.14
CA GLU A 212 -12.25 5.19 2.93
C GLU A 212 -13.07 4.26 3.84
N LEU A 213 -12.44 3.22 4.40
CA LEU A 213 -13.06 2.28 5.34
C LEU A 213 -12.95 2.78 6.80
N THR A 214 -12.91 4.08 7.01
CA THR A 214 -12.99 4.70 8.32
C THR A 214 -14.46 4.90 8.68
N PHE A 215 -15.00 4.03 9.54
CA PHE A 215 -16.43 3.99 9.88
C PHE A 215 -16.82 5.00 10.95
N GLU A 216 -15.90 5.41 11.80
CA GLU A 216 -16.11 6.37 12.86
C GLU A 216 -15.11 7.53 12.77
N GLY A 217 -15.61 8.76 12.89
CA GLY A 217 -14.78 9.96 12.81
C GLY A 217 -14.36 10.31 11.39
N LYS A 218 -13.21 10.97 11.28
CA LYS A 218 -12.60 11.37 10.00
C LYS A 218 -11.18 10.80 9.92
N HIS A 219 -10.86 10.19 8.79
CA HIS A 219 -9.50 9.72 8.53
C HIS A 219 -8.50 10.90 8.57
N ALA A 220 -7.33 10.63 9.13
CA ALA A 220 -6.22 11.58 9.17
C ALA A 220 -4.98 10.95 8.51
N CYS A 221 -4.38 11.66 7.57
CA CYS A 221 -3.17 11.22 6.87
C CYS A 221 -1.95 11.99 7.39
N ILE A 222 -0.89 11.26 7.74
CA ILE A 222 0.35 11.88 8.25
C ILE A 222 1.02 12.78 7.21
N ALA A 223 0.87 12.48 5.91
CA ALA A 223 1.46 13.28 4.83
C ALA A 223 0.89 14.70 4.77
N ALA A 224 -0.35 14.91 5.27
CA ALA A 224 -0.98 16.24 5.31
C ALA A 224 -0.52 17.12 6.48
N LEU A 225 0.27 16.55 7.41
CA LEU A 225 0.78 17.34 8.53
C LEU A 225 1.95 18.24 8.10
N PRO A 226 2.12 19.42 8.71
CA PRO A 226 3.17 20.36 8.33
C PRO A 226 4.57 19.75 8.30
N GLY A 227 5.26 19.84 7.17
CA GLY A 227 6.62 19.33 6.95
C GLY A 227 6.69 17.80 6.87
N MET A 228 5.58 17.12 6.54
CA MET A 228 5.57 15.67 6.35
C MET A 228 5.47 15.25 4.89
N ALA A 229 4.92 16.05 3.99
CA ALA A 229 4.87 15.73 2.56
C ALA A 229 6.28 15.48 1.97
N GLU A 230 7.29 16.22 2.45
CA GLU A 230 8.67 16.15 1.99
C GLU A 230 9.43 14.94 2.51
N ARG A 231 8.84 14.17 3.43
CA ARG A 231 9.42 12.97 4.04
C ARG A 231 8.46 11.81 4.14
N THR A 232 7.41 11.79 3.31
CA THR A 232 6.43 10.72 3.29
C THR A 232 6.28 10.17 1.88
N ILE A 233 6.29 8.82 1.77
CA ILE A 233 5.76 8.10 0.62
C ILE A 233 4.36 7.64 1.03
N LEU A 234 3.34 8.19 0.37
CA LEU A 234 1.96 7.78 0.52
C LEU A 234 1.67 6.68 -0.50
N LEU A 235 1.20 5.53 -0.02
CA LEU A 235 0.76 4.41 -0.84
C LEU A 235 -0.76 4.32 -0.77
N HIS A 236 -1.41 4.19 -1.93
CA HIS A 236 -2.86 4.03 -1.99
C HIS A 236 -3.27 3.28 -3.28
N GLY A 237 -4.52 2.87 -3.38
CA GLY A 237 -4.98 2.15 -4.56
C GLY A 237 -6.48 1.84 -4.54
N PHE A 238 -6.90 1.07 -5.51
CA PHE A 238 -8.30 0.90 -5.86
C PHE A 238 -8.92 -0.41 -5.34
N SER A 239 -8.09 -1.27 -4.76
CA SER A 239 -8.50 -2.64 -4.40
C SER A 239 -9.64 -2.68 -3.39
N LYS A 240 -9.67 -1.75 -2.41
CA LYS A 240 -10.59 -1.81 -1.26
C LYS A 240 -11.79 -0.89 -1.46
N ALA A 241 -11.60 0.40 -1.55
CA ALA A 241 -12.68 1.37 -1.70
C ALA A 241 -13.56 1.09 -2.93
N PHE A 242 -12.94 0.72 -4.07
CA PHE A 242 -13.64 0.52 -5.34
C PHE A 242 -13.89 -0.95 -5.70
N ALA A 243 -13.63 -1.89 -4.79
CA ALA A 243 -13.76 -3.34 -5.03
C ALA A 243 -12.99 -3.80 -6.30
N MET A 244 -11.78 -3.29 -6.52
CA MET A 244 -10.97 -3.53 -7.72
C MET A 244 -9.75 -4.43 -7.44
N THR A 245 -9.88 -5.43 -6.55
CA THR A 245 -8.75 -6.30 -6.18
C THR A 245 -8.12 -6.99 -7.38
N GLY A 246 -8.92 -7.45 -8.34
CA GLY A 246 -8.49 -8.14 -9.56
C GLY A 246 -7.83 -7.25 -10.61
N PHE A 247 -8.05 -5.93 -10.59
CA PHE A 247 -7.45 -5.00 -11.54
C PHE A 247 -5.96 -4.77 -11.31
N ARG A 248 -5.46 -5.09 -10.12
CA ARG A 248 -4.04 -4.91 -9.76
C ARG A 248 -3.54 -3.50 -10.07
N ILE A 249 -4.18 -2.49 -9.52
CA ILE A 249 -3.85 -1.09 -9.73
C ILE A 249 -3.75 -0.33 -8.40
N GLY A 250 -2.70 0.46 -8.26
CA GLY A 250 -2.41 1.30 -7.11
C GLY A 250 -1.45 2.41 -7.50
N TYR A 251 -1.01 3.19 -6.54
CA TYR A 251 -0.08 4.28 -6.78
C TYR A 251 0.72 4.65 -5.53
N ALA A 252 1.81 5.34 -5.76
CA ALA A 252 2.59 6.02 -4.75
C ALA A 252 2.67 7.51 -5.05
N CYS A 253 2.58 8.33 -3.99
CA CYS A 253 2.84 9.77 -4.04
C CYS A 253 3.96 10.11 -3.07
N GLY A 254 4.84 11.06 -3.43
CA GLY A 254 5.93 11.44 -2.54
C GLY A 254 6.91 12.43 -3.15
N PRO A 255 8.03 12.69 -2.46
CA PRO A 255 9.09 13.56 -2.97
C PRO A 255 9.61 13.11 -4.34
N PRO A 256 9.89 14.04 -5.28
CA PRO A 256 10.29 13.71 -6.65
C PRO A 256 11.48 12.74 -6.73
N ALA A 257 12.49 12.94 -5.87
CA ALA A 257 13.68 12.08 -5.85
C ALA A 257 13.36 10.63 -5.45
N LEU A 258 12.39 10.42 -4.57
CA LEU A 258 11.95 9.07 -4.16
C LEU A 258 11.09 8.42 -5.22
N ILE A 259 10.17 9.16 -5.82
CA ILE A 259 9.33 8.68 -6.93
C ILE A 259 10.20 8.32 -8.15
N GLU A 260 11.22 9.12 -8.47
CA GLU A 260 12.18 8.80 -9.53
C GLU A 260 12.98 7.51 -9.22
N ALA A 261 13.41 7.31 -7.97
CA ALA A 261 14.11 6.09 -7.56
C ALA A 261 13.19 4.86 -7.66
N MET A 262 11.94 4.97 -7.23
CA MET A 262 10.92 3.93 -7.37
C MET A 262 10.63 3.63 -8.85
N MET A 263 10.49 4.66 -9.69
CA MET A 263 10.26 4.50 -11.13
C MET A 263 11.39 3.74 -11.82
N ARG A 264 12.64 3.97 -11.43
CA ARG A 264 13.78 3.19 -11.95
C ARG A 264 13.67 1.71 -11.68
N ILE A 265 13.14 1.30 -10.54
CA ILE A 265 12.91 -0.13 -10.24
C ILE A 265 11.71 -0.64 -11.03
N HIS A 266 10.61 0.12 -11.02
CA HIS A 266 9.37 -0.20 -11.72
C HIS A 266 9.61 -0.47 -13.21
N GLN A 267 10.36 0.40 -13.91
CA GLN A 267 10.60 0.26 -15.34
C GLN A 267 11.35 -1.03 -15.73
N TYR A 268 12.18 -1.58 -14.84
CA TYR A 268 12.92 -2.83 -15.10
C TYR A 268 12.21 -4.08 -14.58
N SER A 269 11.18 -3.92 -13.75
CA SER A 269 10.39 -5.05 -13.22
C SER A 269 9.06 -5.22 -13.93
N MET A 270 8.26 -4.18 -14.05
CA MET A 270 6.89 -4.20 -14.61
C MET A 270 6.71 -3.37 -15.87
N LEU A 271 7.60 -2.42 -16.13
CA LEU A 271 7.54 -1.44 -17.21
C LEU A 271 6.42 -0.41 -16.99
N CYS A 272 5.17 -0.85 -16.92
CA CYS A 272 4.00 -0.03 -16.59
C CYS A 272 2.86 -0.91 -16.05
N ALA A 273 1.92 -0.32 -15.34
CA ALA A 273 0.67 -0.98 -14.98
C ALA A 273 -0.21 -1.18 -16.23
N SER A 274 -1.13 -2.15 -16.17
CA SER A 274 -2.08 -2.41 -17.26
C SER A 274 -2.86 -1.16 -17.66
N ILE A 275 -2.83 -0.80 -18.95
CA ILE A 275 -3.58 0.35 -19.46
C ILE A 275 -5.09 0.22 -19.21
N ILE A 276 -5.64 -0.99 -19.29
CA ILE A 276 -7.05 -1.26 -19.04
C ILE A 276 -7.40 -0.93 -17.57
N SER A 277 -6.53 -1.34 -16.64
CA SER A 277 -6.69 -1.01 -15.23
C SER A 277 -6.54 0.48 -14.96
N GLN A 278 -5.67 1.17 -15.70
CA GLN A 278 -5.49 2.61 -15.56
C GLN A 278 -6.72 3.39 -16.06
N GLU A 279 -7.32 2.99 -17.18
CA GLU A 279 -8.55 3.61 -17.69
C GLU A 279 -9.72 3.39 -16.72
N ALA A 280 -9.88 2.18 -16.18
CA ALA A 280 -10.86 1.89 -15.13
C ALA A 280 -10.62 2.72 -13.85
N ALA A 281 -9.36 2.94 -13.48
CA ALA A 281 -8.99 3.72 -12.31
C ALA A 281 -9.32 5.22 -12.48
N ILE A 282 -9.22 5.77 -13.69
CA ILE A 282 -9.65 7.14 -13.98
C ILE A 282 -11.15 7.27 -13.70
N GLU A 283 -11.96 6.35 -14.20
CA GLU A 283 -13.41 6.32 -13.98
C GLU A 283 -13.73 6.19 -12.49
N ALA A 284 -13.03 5.32 -11.77
CA ALA A 284 -13.22 5.12 -10.35
C ALA A 284 -13.00 6.42 -9.55
N LEU A 285 -11.92 7.17 -9.84
CA LEU A 285 -11.64 8.43 -9.13
C LEU A 285 -12.61 9.56 -9.49
N GLN A 286 -13.07 9.60 -10.74
CA GLN A 286 -13.93 10.69 -11.20
C GLN A 286 -15.40 10.50 -10.82
N HIS A 287 -15.90 9.26 -10.79
CA HIS A 287 -17.32 8.96 -10.66
C HIS A 287 -17.63 7.87 -9.63
N GLY A 288 -16.64 7.31 -8.93
CA GLY A 288 -16.83 6.17 -8.02
C GLY A 288 -17.31 6.53 -6.62
N ALA A 289 -17.29 7.79 -6.21
CA ALA A 289 -17.57 8.19 -4.83
C ALA A 289 -18.95 7.73 -4.32
N GLU A 290 -20.00 7.85 -5.16
CA GLU A 290 -21.34 7.38 -4.80
C GLU A 290 -21.39 5.86 -4.60
N SER A 291 -20.72 5.10 -5.46
CA SER A 291 -20.62 3.64 -5.33
C SER A 291 -19.88 3.23 -4.05
N VAL A 292 -18.81 3.93 -3.68
CA VAL A 292 -18.11 3.72 -2.41
C VAL A 292 -19.04 3.97 -1.23
N ALA A 293 -19.75 5.10 -1.23
CA ALA A 293 -20.70 5.44 -0.18
C ALA A 293 -21.83 4.39 -0.06
N GLN A 294 -22.35 3.89 -1.18
CA GLN A 294 -23.36 2.82 -1.19
C GLN A 294 -22.81 1.52 -0.58
N MET A 295 -21.61 1.07 -0.98
CA MET A 295 -21.00 -0.14 -0.43
C MET A 295 -20.74 -0.01 1.07
N LEU A 296 -20.25 1.14 1.54
CA LEU A 296 -20.03 1.40 2.95
C LEU A 296 -21.34 1.43 3.74
N SER A 297 -22.43 1.95 3.17
CA SER A 297 -23.74 2.03 3.85
C SER A 297 -24.32 0.65 4.15
N LEU A 298 -24.04 -0.37 3.34
CA LEU A 298 -24.55 -1.73 3.53
C LEU A 298 -23.91 -2.45 4.74
N ILE A 299 -22.77 -1.98 5.22
CA ILE A 299 -22.11 -2.52 6.42
C ILE A 299 -22.90 -2.16 7.69
N HIS A 300 -23.71 -1.10 7.65
CA HIS A 300 -24.49 -0.60 8.79
C HIS A 300 -25.95 -1.08 8.81
N ILE A 301 -26.35 -1.93 7.87
CA ILE A 301 -27.66 -2.57 7.85
C ILE A 301 -27.62 -3.87 8.64
#